data_e0a483e849bd92c4cda34127f22f5bbc
#
_entry.id   e0a483e849bd92c4cda34127f22f5bbc
#
_cell.length_a   1.000
_cell.length_b   1.000
_cell.length_c   1.000
_cell.angle_alpha   90.00
_cell.angle_beta   90.00
_cell.angle_gamma   90.00
#
_symmetry.space_group_name_H-M   'P 1'
#
loop_
_entity.id
_entity.type
_entity.pdbx_description
1 polymer ?
#
loop_
_entity_poly.entity_id
_entity_poly.type
_entity_poly.pdbx_seq_one_letter_code
_entity_poly.pdbx_strand_id
1 'polypeptide(L)'
;MTYCVGFCLQDGLVLLSDTRTNAGPDNIANFGKLHVAAPGDRVIAMMTSGNLAVTQAVTARVLEGAGIGAGEPFETLMTVKSMYEAAQLVGDAVRKVFNSIGPGQNAQNFFFDAQVILAGQIEGRRMRMFHIYSAGNFIESTPETPFFQIGETKYGRPILDRVARYDTPLDDAVKLALISMDSTLRSNFSVGLPADLLVYRRDTQRVAVQERINEDNEYFRAIRENWSDALRKAYRELPAPPWMS
;
A
#
# COMPACT_ATOMS: atom_id res chain seq x y z
N MET A 1 -1.37 13.62 2.40
CA MET A 1 -2.13 12.35 2.51
C MET A 1 -1.53 11.36 1.54
N THR A 2 -1.81 10.09 1.69
CA THR A 2 -1.27 8.97 0.89
C THR A 2 -2.43 8.05 0.55
N TYR A 3 -2.36 7.34 -0.55
CA TYR A 3 -3.24 6.22 -0.86
C TYR A 3 -2.40 4.99 -1.16
N CYS A 4 -2.56 3.93 -0.36
CA CYS A 4 -2.01 2.62 -0.67
C CYS A 4 -3.07 1.54 -0.45
N VAL A 5 -3.15 0.59 -1.36
CA VAL A 5 -3.98 -0.62 -1.22
C VAL A 5 -3.18 -1.84 -1.60
N GLY A 6 -3.28 -2.88 -0.78
CA GLY A 6 -2.68 -4.19 -1.03
C GLY A 6 -3.72 -5.29 -0.93
N PHE A 7 -3.69 -6.21 -1.89
CA PHE A 7 -4.51 -7.43 -1.90
C PHE A 7 -3.61 -8.65 -1.75
N CYS A 8 -4.04 -9.58 -0.89
CA CYS A 8 -3.45 -10.90 -0.75
C CYS A 8 -4.50 -11.94 -1.15
N LEU A 9 -4.42 -12.40 -2.39
CA LEU A 9 -5.43 -13.21 -3.05
C LEU A 9 -4.97 -14.66 -3.21
N GLN A 10 -5.88 -15.51 -3.64
CA GLN A 10 -5.56 -16.92 -3.89
C GLN A 10 -4.38 -17.07 -4.84
N ASP A 11 -4.32 -16.29 -5.93
CA ASP A 11 -3.34 -16.44 -7.01
C ASP A 11 -2.12 -15.50 -6.91
N GLY A 12 -2.11 -14.57 -5.95
CA GLY A 12 -0.99 -13.64 -5.80
C GLY A 12 -1.30 -12.37 -5.03
N LEU A 13 -0.45 -11.37 -5.23
CA LEU A 13 -0.55 -10.05 -4.62
C LEU A 13 -0.78 -8.99 -5.71
N VAL A 14 -1.59 -7.99 -5.37
CA VAL A 14 -1.72 -6.73 -6.12
C VAL A 14 -1.50 -5.60 -5.14
N LEU A 15 -0.54 -4.73 -5.44
CA LEU A 15 -0.17 -3.58 -4.61
C LEU A 15 -0.23 -2.32 -5.47
N LEU A 16 -0.87 -1.27 -4.97
CA LEU A 16 -0.98 0.02 -5.64
C LEU A 16 -0.78 1.14 -4.64
N SER A 17 0.12 2.08 -4.94
CA SER A 17 0.33 3.27 -4.14
C SER A 17 0.39 4.53 -4.99
N ASP A 18 -0.10 5.66 -4.47
CA ASP A 18 0.23 6.97 -5.05
C ASP A 18 1.67 7.35 -4.71
N THR A 19 2.19 8.38 -5.39
CA THR A 19 3.52 8.95 -5.09
C THR A 19 3.47 10.38 -4.59
N ARG A 20 2.30 11.03 -4.63
CA ARG A 20 2.17 12.42 -4.22
C ARG A 20 2.43 12.60 -2.73
N THR A 21 3.26 13.56 -2.40
CA THR A 21 3.55 13.99 -1.03
C THR A 21 3.37 15.50 -0.94
N ASN A 22 2.61 15.95 0.04
CA ASN A 22 2.31 17.36 0.25
C ASN A 22 2.92 17.80 1.59
N ALA A 23 3.74 18.83 1.55
CA ALA A 23 4.24 19.54 2.72
C ALA A 23 3.60 20.94 2.77
N GLY A 24 2.27 20.99 2.93
CA GLY A 24 1.44 22.17 2.79
C GLY A 24 0.76 22.24 1.40
N PRO A 25 -0.10 23.27 1.18
CA PRO A 25 -0.91 23.34 -0.05
C PRO A 25 -0.08 23.59 -1.32
N ASP A 26 1.06 24.28 -1.20
CA ASP A 26 1.86 24.72 -2.34
C ASP A 26 3.17 23.94 -2.54
N ASN A 27 3.47 22.97 -1.66
CA ASN A 27 4.69 22.16 -1.73
C ASN A 27 4.32 20.70 -2.04
N ILE A 28 4.13 20.42 -3.33
CA ILE A 28 3.80 19.11 -3.86
C ILE A 28 5.06 18.50 -4.47
N ALA A 29 5.38 17.27 -4.04
CA ALA A 29 6.49 16.48 -4.58
C ALA A 29 6.06 15.04 -4.80
N ASN A 30 6.81 14.29 -5.62
CA ASN A 30 6.56 12.88 -5.86
C ASN A 30 7.66 12.04 -5.19
N PHE A 31 7.25 11.18 -4.27
CA PHE A 31 8.11 10.19 -3.63
C PHE A 31 7.50 8.81 -3.77
N GLY A 32 8.26 7.85 -4.28
CA GLY A 32 7.85 6.45 -4.31
C GLY A 32 7.58 5.94 -2.90
N LYS A 33 6.48 5.26 -2.73
CA LYS A 33 6.05 4.67 -1.45
C LYS A 33 6.04 3.15 -1.50
N LEU A 34 6.15 2.57 -2.69
CA LEU A 34 6.27 1.15 -2.95
C LEU A 34 7.75 0.78 -3.11
N HIS A 35 8.22 -0.08 -2.23
CA HIS A 35 9.61 -0.57 -2.20
C HIS A 35 9.61 -2.08 -2.35
N VAL A 36 10.59 -2.63 -3.07
CA VAL A 36 10.63 -4.06 -3.41
C VAL A 36 12.01 -4.63 -3.10
N ALA A 37 12.03 -5.77 -2.41
CA ALA A 37 13.18 -6.63 -2.20
C ALA A 37 12.96 -7.94 -2.96
N ALA A 38 13.75 -8.20 -4.01
CA ALA A 38 13.61 -9.38 -4.87
C ALA A 38 14.99 -9.96 -5.27
N PRO A 39 15.75 -10.54 -4.32
CA PRO A 39 17.09 -11.09 -4.59
C PRO A 39 17.09 -12.43 -5.33
N GLY A 40 15.93 -13.00 -5.67
CA GLY A 40 15.80 -14.22 -6.47
C GLY A 40 15.06 -15.37 -5.76
N ASP A 41 15.23 -15.51 -4.46
CA ASP A 41 14.54 -16.52 -3.63
C ASP A 41 13.27 -15.97 -2.96
N ARG A 42 12.97 -14.71 -3.16
CA ARG A 42 11.83 -14.02 -2.55
C ARG A 42 11.37 -12.83 -3.34
N VAL A 43 10.12 -12.44 -3.11
CA VAL A 43 9.61 -11.11 -3.41
C VAL A 43 8.93 -10.58 -2.15
N ILE A 44 9.46 -9.51 -1.60
CA ILE A 44 8.89 -8.78 -0.46
C ILE A 44 8.69 -7.34 -0.90
N ALA A 45 7.46 -6.87 -0.86
CA ALA A 45 7.11 -5.49 -1.19
C ALA A 45 6.54 -4.79 0.04
N MET A 46 6.85 -3.51 0.16
CA MET A 46 6.44 -2.66 1.27
C MET A 46 5.88 -1.35 0.74
N MET A 47 4.69 -0.97 1.19
CA MET A 47 4.09 0.35 0.93
C MET A 47 3.98 1.12 2.24
N THR A 48 4.28 2.42 2.19
CA THR A 48 4.36 3.27 3.38
C THR A 48 3.40 4.44 3.32
N SER A 49 2.86 4.84 4.47
CA SER A 49 2.04 6.03 4.65
C SER A 49 2.40 6.75 5.95
N GLY A 50 2.22 8.06 5.98
CA GLY A 50 2.44 8.89 7.16
C GLY A 50 3.56 9.92 6.96
N ASN A 51 4.34 10.20 7.99
CA ASN A 51 5.43 11.16 7.93
C ASN A 51 6.57 10.64 7.02
N LEU A 52 6.91 11.40 5.98
CA LEU A 52 7.90 10.99 4.98
C LEU A 52 9.29 10.72 5.58
N ALA A 53 9.77 11.58 6.47
CA ALA A 53 11.10 11.39 7.08
C ALA A 53 11.15 10.11 7.92
N VAL A 54 10.06 9.79 8.64
CA VAL A 54 9.93 8.55 9.41
C VAL A 54 9.90 7.34 8.48
N THR A 55 9.05 7.37 7.45
CA THR A 55 8.92 6.23 6.52
C THR A 55 10.18 5.99 5.72
N GLN A 56 10.91 7.03 5.32
CA GLN A 56 12.23 6.90 4.68
C GLN A 56 13.27 6.29 5.61
N ALA A 57 13.32 6.72 6.88
CA ALA A 57 14.23 6.15 7.86
C ALA A 57 13.93 4.66 8.14
N VAL A 58 12.64 4.29 8.24
CA VAL A 58 12.22 2.89 8.37
C VAL A 58 12.64 2.09 7.13
N THR A 59 12.37 2.61 5.93
CA THR A 59 12.71 1.96 4.66
C THR A 59 14.22 1.72 4.52
N ALA A 60 15.04 2.73 4.75
CA ALA A 60 16.50 2.61 4.70
C ALA A 60 17.00 1.57 5.72
N ARG A 61 16.42 1.54 6.92
CA ARG A 61 16.81 0.57 7.94
C ARG A 61 16.50 -0.87 7.53
N VAL A 62 15.32 -1.16 6.98
CA VAL A 62 14.89 -2.53 6.67
C VAL A 62 15.41 -3.04 5.33
N LEU A 63 15.74 -2.16 4.39
CA LEU A 63 16.31 -2.55 3.10
C LEU A 63 17.85 -2.55 3.10
N GLU A 64 18.48 -1.58 3.76
CA GLU A 64 19.91 -1.32 3.66
C GLU A 64 20.65 -1.55 5.00
N GLY A 65 19.94 -1.77 6.11
CA GLY A 65 20.53 -1.85 7.44
C GLY A 65 21.02 -0.51 7.99
N ALA A 66 20.49 0.61 7.50
CA ALA A 66 20.91 1.94 7.92
C ALA A 66 20.72 2.17 9.44
N GLY A 67 21.69 2.86 10.07
CA GLY A 67 21.67 3.19 11.51
C GLY A 67 21.94 1.99 12.42
N ILE A 68 22.56 0.93 11.92
CA ILE A 68 23.10 -0.20 12.69
C ILE A 68 24.59 0.03 12.87
N GLY A 69 25.12 -0.19 14.09
CA GLY A 69 26.53 0.00 14.41
C GLY A 69 27.44 -0.88 13.55
N ALA A 70 28.62 -0.39 13.22
CA ALA A 70 29.60 -1.15 12.47
C ALA A 70 29.97 -2.43 13.22
N GLY A 71 29.82 -3.60 12.57
CA GLY A 71 30.14 -4.91 13.14
C GLY A 71 28.99 -5.61 13.87
N GLU A 72 27.82 -4.99 14.01
CA GLU A 72 26.63 -5.68 14.51
C GLU A 72 25.98 -6.51 13.39
N PRO A 73 25.64 -7.79 13.65
CA PRO A 73 24.84 -8.57 12.69
C PRO A 73 23.46 -7.94 12.55
N PHE A 74 23.02 -7.74 11.34
CA PHE A 74 21.69 -7.19 11.08
C PHE A 74 20.97 -8.01 10.02
N GLU A 75 19.65 -8.07 10.18
CA GLU A 75 18.76 -8.62 9.18
C GLU A 75 18.12 -7.48 8.37
N THR A 76 17.86 -7.77 7.11
CA THR A 76 17.11 -6.91 6.19
C THR A 76 16.00 -7.72 5.54
N LEU A 77 15.12 -7.08 4.78
CA LEU A 77 14.12 -7.80 3.98
C LEU A 77 14.76 -8.74 2.94
N MET A 78 16.06 -8.55 2.64
CA MET A 78 16.82 -9.45 1.77
C MET A 78 17.25 -10.76 2.46
N THR A 79 17.28 -10.80 3.80
CA THR A 79 17.91 -11.91 4.56
C THR A 79 16.98 -12.60 5.56
N VAL A 80 15.85 -11.99 5.93
CA VAL A 80 14.89 -12.59 6.88
C VAL A 80 14.43 -13.97 6.42
N LYS A 81 14.15 -14.88 7.36
CA LYS A 81 13.82 -16.29 7.09
C LYS A 81 12.32 -16.54 6.88
N SER A 82 11.47 -15.59 7.25
CA SER A 82 10.03 -15.71 7.08
C SER A 82 9.36 -14.33 6.92
N MET A 83 8.17 -14.31 6.33
CA MET A 83 7.37 -13.09 6.25
C MET A 83 6.92 -12.57 7.62
N TYR A 84 6.83 -13.45 8.64
CA TYR A 84 6.55 -13.02 10.00
C TYR A 84 7.73 -12.26 10.60
N GLU A 85 8.96 -12.79 10.43
CA GLU A 85 10.19 -12.09 10.84
C GLU A 85 10.36 -10.75 10.07
N ALA A 86 9.98 -10.71 8.78
CA ALA A 86 9.95 -9.47 8.03
C ALA A 86 9.00 -8.44 8.67
N ALA A 87 7.81 -8.86 9.10
CA ALA A 87 6.86 -7.98 9.79
C ALA A 87 7.38 -7.51 11.16
N GLN A 88 8.03 -8.40 11.92
CA GLN A 88 8.70 -8.03 13.17
C GLN A 88 9.83 -7.02 12.93
N LEU A 89 10.69 -7.27 11.94
CA LEU A 89 11.79 -6.38 11.56
C LEU A 89 11.28 -4.96 11.24
N VAL A 90 10.21 -4.84 10.43
CA VAL A 90 9.60 -3.55 10.10
C VAL A 90 9.00 -2.89 11.34
N GLY A 91 8.28 -3.64 12.18
CA GLY A 91 7.71 -3.14 13.43
C GLY A 91 8.77 -2.63 14.40
N ASP A 92 9.90 -3.35 14.52
CA ASP A 92 11.05 -2.94 15.32
C ASP A 92 11.72 -1.68 14.77
N ALA A 93 11.84 -1.59 13.43
CA ALA A 93 12.36 -0.40 12.78
C ALA A 93 11.48 0.83 13.06
N VAL A 94 10.15 0.70 12.99
CA VAL A 94 9.20 1.77 13.34
C VAL A 94 9.43 2.22 14.79
N ARG A 95 9.51 1.29 15.76
CA ARG A 95 9.77 1.61 17.18
C ARG A 95 11.13 2.28 17.38
N LYS A 96 12.18 1.79 16.72
CA LYS A 96 13.53 2.37 16.84
C LYS A 96 13.60 3.79 16.29
N VAL A 97 12.99 4.04 15.13
CA VAL A 97 12.92 5.38 14.54
C VAL A 97 12.14 6.31 15.47
N PHE A 98 11.00 5.86 16.01
CA PHE A 98 10.22 6.62 17.00
C PHE A 98 11.07 7.03 18.21
N ASN A 99 11.79 6.09 18.81
CA ASN A 99 12.60 6.34 19.99
C ASN A 99 13.80 7.26 19.70
N SER A 100 14.34 7.22 18.46
CA SER A 100 15.48 8.07 18.05
C SER A 100 15.12 9.54 17.86
N ILE A 101 13.84 9.83 17.51
CA ILE A 101 13.36 11.21 17.38
C ILE A 101 13.23 11.90 18.74
N GLY A 102 13.14 11.09 19.83
CA GLY A 102 13.20 11.53 21.22
C GLY A 102 11.96 12.27 21.75
N PRO A 103 11.73 12.23 23.07
CA PRO A 103 10.57 12.90 23.70
C PRO A 103 10.63 14.43 23.68
N GLY A 104 11.78 15.02 23.38
CA GLY A 104 11.96 16.49 23.37
C GLY A 104 11.38 17.20 22.14
N GLN A 105 11.10 16.49 21.05
CA GLN A 105 10.47 17.06 19.84
C GLN A 105 8.93 16.94 19.85
N ASN A 106 8.35 16.32 20.85
CA ASN A 106 6.89 16.19 21.02
C ASN A 106 6.18 17.50 21.36
N ALA A 107 6.90 18.61 21.52
CA ALA A 107 6.30 19.80 22.09
C ALA A 107 5.47 20.64 21.11
N GLN A 108 5.67 20.55 19.79
CA GLN A 108 4.88 21.38 18.86
C GLN A 108 4.75 20.70 17.47
N ASN A 109 3.65 19.97 17.25
CA ASN A 109 3.15 19.56 15.93
C ASN A 109 3.90 18.44 15.15
N PHE A 110 4.78 17.64 15.75
CA PHE A 110 5.31 16.46 15.10
C PHE A 110 4.34 15.28 15.25
N PHE A 111 3.50 15.08 14.27
CA PHE A 111 2.60 13.92 14.25
C PHE A 111 3.40 12.69 13.81
N PHE A 112 3.75 11.82 14.76
CA PHE A 112 4.35 10.53 14.43
C PHE A 112 3.24 9.61 13.92
N ASP A 113 3.12 9.52 12.61
CA ASP A 113 2.29 8.52 11.95
C ASP A 113 3.16 7.78 10.92
N ALA A 114 3.19 6.47 11.03
CA ALA A 114 3.84 5.60 10.06
C ALA A 114 3.06 4.29 10.01
N GLN A 115 2.44 4.02 8.89
CA GLN A 115 1.75 2.78 8.63
C GLN A 115 2.40 2.08 7.43
N VAL A 116 2.48 0.77 7.49
CA VAL A 116 3.11 -0.03 6.45
C VAL A 116 2.22 -1.20 6.06
N ILE A 117 2.02 -1.42 4.77
CA ILE A 117 1.59 -2.70 4.22
C ILE A 117 2.84 -3.43 3.75
N LEU A 118 3.11 -4.59 4.34
CA LEU A 118 4.21 -5.49 3.97
C LEU A 118 3.61 -6.76 3.39
N ALA A 119 3.96 -7.11 2.16
CA ALA A 119 3.44 -8.28 1.47
C ALA A 119 4.53 -9.01 0.71
N GLY A 120 4.44 -10.33 0.63
CA GLY A 120 5.45 -11.06 -0.11
C GLY A 120 5.40 -12.56 0.10
N GLN A 121 6.40 -13.20 -0.50
CA GLN A 121 6.64 -14.63 -0.38
C GLN A 121 8.14 -14.92 -0.44
N ILE A 122 8.58 -15.85 0.39
CA ILE A 122 9.92 -16.46 0.38
C ILE A 122 9.77 -17.88 -0.15
N GLU A 123 10.73 -18.34 -0.95
CA GLU A 123 10.72 -19.68 -1.53
C GLU A 123 10.45 -20.78 -0.49
N GLY A 124 9.58 -21.73 -0.82
CA GLY A 124 9.15 -22.79 0.09
C GLY A 124 8.27 -22.33 1.26
N ARG A 125 7.88 -21.07 1.32
CA ARG A 125 7.02 -20.49 2.34
C ARG A 125 5.70 -20.01 1.75
N ARG A 126 4.67 -19.84 2.59
CA ARG A 126 3.40 -19.26 2.16
C ARG A 126 3.51 -17.76 1.91
N MET A 127 2.80 -17.28 0.90
CA MET A 127 2.59 -15.87 0.64
C MET A 127 1.77 -15.25 1.78
N ARG A 128 2.16 -14.05 2.26
CA ARG A 128 1.52 -13.36 3.38
C ARG A 128 1.52 -11.84 3.17
N MET A 129 0.57 -11.18 3.81
CA MET A 129 0.50 -9.73 3.87
C MET A 129 0.17 -9.27 5.29
N PHE A 130 0.83 -8.20 5.72
CA PHE A 130 0.67 -7.61 7.04
C PHE A 130 0.39 -6.11 6.95
N HIS A 131 -0.45 -5.61 7.85
CA HIS A 131 -0.58 -4.19 8.14
C HIS A 131 0.13 -3.90 9.46
N ILE A 132 1.17 -3.07 9.39
CA ILE A 132 2.00 -2.68 10.54
C ILE A 132 1.62 -1.25 10.92
N TYR A 133 1.28 -1.06 12.18
CA TYR A 133 0.84 0.22 12.75
C TYR A 133 2.00 1.05 13.28
N SER A 134 1.74 2.32 13.58
CA SER A 134 2.73 3.27 14.12
C SER A 134 3.34 2.82 15.45
N ALA A 135 2.66 1.98 16.23
CA ALA A 135 3.19 1.37 17.45
C ALA A 135 4.13 0.19 17.20
N GLY A 136 4.32 -0.21 15.91
CA GLY A 136 5.15 -1.34 15.51
C GLY A 136 4.51 -2.72 15.71
N ASN A 137 3.25 -2.78 16.16
CA ASN A 137 2.45 -4.01 16.13
C ASN A 137 1.82 -4.20 14.75
N PHE A 138 1.39 -5.41 14.43
CA PHE A 138 0.84 -5.73 13.13
C PHE A 138 -0.25 -6.80 13.18
N ILE A 139 -1.07 -6.81 12.14
CA ILE A 139 -2.08 -7.85 11.86
C ILE A 139 -1.80 -8.48 10.49
N GLU A 140 -2.23 -9.73 10.31
CA GLU A 140 -2.10 -10.46 9.04
C GLU A 140 -3.44 -10.47 8.29
N SER A 141 -3.38 -10.39 6.96
CA SER A 141 -4.55 -10.62 6.10
C SER A 141 -5.01 -12.07 6.15
N THR A 142 -6.32 -12.26 6.01
CA THR A 142 -6.95 -13.59 5.96
C THR A 142 -7.83 -13.69 4.71
N PRO A 143 -8.33 -14.88 4.33
CA PRO A 143 -9.30 -15.01 3.24
C PRO A 143 -10.56 -14.15 3.44
N GLU A 144 -10.98 -13.91 4.69
CA GLU A 144 -12.12 -13.04 5.03
C GLU A 144 -11.75 -11.56 4.99
N THR A 145 -10.46 -11.23 5.11
CA THR A 145 -9.92 -9.87 5.02
C THR A 145 -8.77 -9.85 4.01
N PRO A 146 -9.08 -9.98 2.69
CA PRO A 146 -8.07 -10.20 1.66
C PRO A 146 -7.34 -8.95 1.23
N PHE A 147 -7.67 -7.77 1.75
CA PHE A 147 -7.00 -6.52 1.43
C PHE A 147 -6.76 -5.65 2.65
N PHE A 148 -5.72 -4.83 2.57
CA PHE A 148 -5.47 -3.71 3.46
C PHE A 148 -5.35 -2.40 2.69
N GLN A 149 -5.72 -1.32 3.34
CA GLN A 149 -5.60 0.03 2.82
C GLN A 149 -5.03 0.95 3.90
N ILE A 150 -4.05 1.78 3.55
CA ILE A 150 -3.44 2.77 4.45
C ILE A 150 -3.44 4.16 3.81
N GLY A 151 -3.37 5.17 4.66
CA GLY A 151 -3.50 6.58 4.25
C GLY A 151 -4.97 6.99 4.11
N GLU A 152 -5.38 7.47 2.95
CA GLU A 152 -6.76 7.83 2.69
C GLU A 152 -7.60 6.61 2.35
N THR A 153 -8.55 6.29 3.20
CA THR A 153 -9.37 5.08 3.05
C THR A 153 -10.84 5.35 2.73
N LYS A 154 -11.34 6.55 3.01
CA LYS A 154 -12.78 6.86 3.00
C LYS A 154 -13.43 6.73 1.63
N TYR A 155 -12.73 7.16 0.58
CA TYR A 155 -13.35 7.29 -0.75
C TYR A 155 -13.21 6.03 -1.60
N GLY A 156 -12.15 5.26 -1.42
CA GLY A 156 -11.89 4.04 -2.17
C GLY A 156 -12.46 2.77 -1.52
N ARG A 157 -12.45 2.72 -0.19
CA ARG A 157 -12.84 1.54 0.60
C ARG A 157 -14.25 1.02 0.33
N PRO A 158 -15.30 1.86 0.19
CA PRO A 158 -16.65 1.37 -0.08
C PRO A 158 -16.77 0.52 -1.35
N ILE A 159 -15.89 0.71 -2.32
CA ILE A 159 -15.84 -0.09 -3.54
C ILE A 159 -15.18 -1.44 -3.25
N LEU A 160 -14.06 -1.42 -2.53
CA LEU A 160 -13.30 -2.61 -2.16
C LEU A 160 -14.14 -3.56 -1.30
N ASP A 161 -14.82 -3.06 -0.28
CA ASP A 161 -15.65 -3.84 0.64
C ASP A 161 -16.80 -4.56 -0.07
N ARG A 162 -17.30 -4.00 -1.20
CA ARG A 162 -18.39 -4.62 -1.97
C ARG A 162 -17.92 -5.71 -2.91
N VAL A 163 -16.71 -5.58 -3.46
CA VAL A 163 -16.29 -6.39 -4.62
C VAL A 163 -15.14 -7.32 -4.29
N ALA A 164 -14.17 -6.90 -3.44
CA ALA A 164 -12.98 -7.69 -3.16
C ALA A 164 -13.32 -9.00 -2.44
N ARG A 165 -12.81 -10.11 -2.97
CA ARG A 165 -12.88 -11.45 -2.38
C ARG A 165 -11.51 -12.12 -2.49
N TYR A 166 -11.25 -13.13 -1.67
CA TYR A 166 -9.97 -13.85 -1.69
C TYR A 166 -9.70 -14.53 -3.04
N ASP A 167 -10.75 -15.00 -3.71
CA ASP A 167 -10.73 -15.65 -5.02
C ASP A 167 -10.83 -14.68 -6.21
N THR A 168 -10.80 -13.36 -5.97
CA THR A 168 -10.78 -12.36 -7.05
C THR A 168 -9.56 -12.57 -7.95
N PRO A 169 -9.71 -12.72 -9.27
CA PRO A 169 -8.61 -12.83 -10.21
C PRO A 169 -7.67 -11.60 -10.14
N LEU A 170 -6.37 -11.80 -10.42
CA LEU A 170 -5.38 -10.72 -10.27
C LEU A 170 -5.66 -9.50 -11.19
N ASP A 171 -6.11 -9.73 -12.41
CA ASP A 171 -6.47 -8.67 -13.36
C ASP A 171 -7.72 -7.89 -12.91
N ASP A 172 -8.70 -8.56 -12.31
CA ASP A 172 -9.86 -7.91 -11.69
C ASP A 172 -9.45 -7.12 -10.44
N ALA A 173 -8.54 -7.63 -9.65
CA ALA A 173 -8.01 -6.90 -8.50
C ALA A 173 -7.22 -5.65 -8.91
N VAL A 174 -6.48 -5.68 -10.02
CA VAL A 174 -5.84 -4.49 -10.62
C VAL A 174 -6.90 -3.46 -11.01
N LYS A 175 -7.95 -3.86 -11.73
CA LYS A 175 -9.07 -2.95 -12.07
C LYS A 175 -9.71 -2.35 -10.82
N LEU A 176 -9.95 -3.17 -9.81
CA LEU A 176 -10.56 -2.76 -8.55
C LEU A 176 -9.69 -1.76 -7.79
N ALA A 177 -8.36 -1.99 -7.74
CA ALA A 177 -7.40 -1.06 -7.15
C ALA A 177 -7.43 0.30 -7.86
N LEU A 178 -7.44 0.31 -9.20
CA LEU A 178 -7.48 1.53 -10.02
C LEU A 178 -8.80 2.29 -9.87
N ILE A 179 -9.94 1.60 -9.82
CA ILE A 179 -11.25 2.22 -9.57
C ILE A 179 -11.29 2.85 -8.18
N SER A 180 -10.78 2.16 -7.17
CA SER A 180 -10.70 2.66 -5.80
C SER A 180 -9.79 3.90 -5.71
N MET A 181 -8.65 3.89 -6.42
CA MET A 181 -7.77 5.06 -6.52
C MET A 181 -8.46 6.23 -7.25
N ASP A 182 -9.13 6.01 -8.40
CA ASP A 182 -9.84 7.09 -9.11
C ASP A 182 -10.88 7.76 -8.21
N SER A 183 -11.64 6.97 -7.45
CA SER A 183 -12.62 7.50 -6.51
C SER A 183 -11.98 8.38 -5.44
N THR A 184 -10.77 8.03 -5.02
CA THR A 184 -9.99 8.82 -4.06
C THR A 184 -9.44 10.09 -4.71
N LEU A 185 -8.88 10.00 -5.90
CA LEU A 185 -8.36 11.16 -6.66
C LEU A 185 -9.42 12.23 -6.93
N ARG A 186 -10.68 11.83 -7.15
CA ARG A 186 -11.81 12.75 -7.36
C ARG A 186 -12.21 13.51 -6.11
N SER A 187 -11.96 12.95 -4.93
CA SER A 187 -12.49 13.47 -3.66
C SER A 187 -11.43 14.01 -2.73
N ASN A 188 -10.14 13.71 -2.98
CA ASN A 188 -9.02 14.14 -2.16
C ASN A 188 -7.83 14.59 -3.02
N PHE A 189 -7.63 15.90 -3.12
CA PHE A 189 -6.53 16.50 -3.90
C PHE A 189 -5.13 16.20 -3.34
N SER A 190 -5.03 15.73 -2.10
CA SER A 190 -3.75 15.37 -1.48
C SER A 190 -3.20 14.02 -1.98
N VAL A 191 -4.02 13.21 -2.64
CA VAL A 191 -3.63 11.98 -3.36
C VAL A 191 -3.47 12.31 -4.83
N GLY A 192 -2.48 11.75 -5.50
CA GLY A 192 -2.25 12.09 -6.90
C GLY A 192 -1.33 11.13 -7.64
N LEU A 193 -1.45 11.17 -8.96
CA LEU A 193 -0.53 10.49 -9.87
C LEU A 193 0.86 11.17 -9.86
N PRO A 194 1.91 10.42 -10.29
CA PRO A 194 1.88 9.01 -10.72
C PRO A 194 1.59 8.03 -9.59
N ALA A 195 1.13 6.83 -9.95
CA ALA A 195 0.93 5.72 -9.04
C ALA A 195 1.83 4.53 -9.42
N ASP A 196 2.32 3.81 -8.41
CA ASP A 196 3.15 2.62 -8.60
C ASP A 196 2.29 1.36 -8.36
N LEU A 197 2.23 0.48 -9.35
CA LEU A 197 1.54 -0.81 -9.35
C LEU A 197 2.54 -1.95 -9.33
N LEU A 198 2.29 -2.96 -8.49
CA LEU A 198 3.01 -4.22 -8.51
C LEU A 198 2.04 -5.39 -8.49
N VAL A 199 2.29 -6.39 -9.34
CA VAL A 199 1.61 -7.68 -9.33
C VAL A 199 2.63 -8.80 -9.12
N TYR A 200 2.37 -9.66 -8.15
CA TYR A 200 3.14 -10.87 -7.89
C TYR A 200 2.23 -12.09 -8.04
N ARG A 201 2.66 -13.07 -8.81
CA ARG A 201 1.98 -14.37 -8.92
C ARG A 201 2.55 -15.33 -7.88
N ARG A 202 1.67 -16.04 -7.18
CA ARG A 202 2.06 -17.01 -6.14
C ARG A 202 3.11 -17.99 -6.67
N ASP A 203 4.09 -18.32 -5.84
CA ASP A 203 5.15 -19.33 -6.05
C ASP A 203 6.11 -19.06 -7.23
N THR A 204 6.14 -17.83 -7.77
CA THR A 204 7.03 -17.50 -8.91
C THR A 204 8.36 -16.88 -8.51
N GLN A 205 8.51 -16.39 -7.29
CA GLN A 205 9.68 -15.66 -6.73
C GLN A 205 10.17 -14.50 -7.62
N ARG A 206 9.30 -13.99 -8.47
CA ARG A 206 9.59 -12.86 -9.36
C ARG A 206 8.38 -11.92 -9.47
N VAL A 207 8.66 -10.65 -9.61
CA VAL A 207 7.63 -9.65 -9.90
C VAL A 207 7.07 -9.93 -11.30
N ALA A 208 5.74 -10.09 -11.40
CA ALA A 208 5.06 -10.37 -12.66
C ALA A 208 4.80 -9.08 -13.46
N VAL A 209 4.41 -8.00 -12.75
CA VAL A 209 4.16 -6.67 -13.33
C VAL A 209 4.67 -5.64 -12.34
N GLN A 210 5.39 -4.63 -12.84
CA GLN A 210 5.72 -3.41 -12.13
C GLN A 210 5.56 -2.24 -13.09
N GLU A 211 4.57 -1.40 -12.82
CA GLU A 211 4.18 -0.31 -13.71
C GLU A 211 4.06 1.00 -12.95
N ARG A 212 4.43 2.10 -13.60
CA ARG A 212 4.14 3.45 -13.14
C ARG A 212 3.03 4.06 -13.98
N ILE A 213 1.90 4.31 -13.34
CA ILE A 213 0.69 4.83 -13.97
C ILE A 213 0.72 6.35 -13.87
N ASN A 214 0.94 7.00 -15.00
CA ASN A 214 0.95 8.46 -15.15
C ASN A 214 -0.43 8.97 -15.62
N GLU A 215 -0.58 10.28 -15.70
CA GLU A 215 -1.82 10.93 -16.15
C GLU A 215 -2.22 10.59 -17.59
N ASP A 216 -1.25 10.27 -18.43
CA ASP A 216 -1.41 9.90 -19.84
C ASP A 216 -1.67 8.39 -20.06
N ASN A 217 -1.71 7.57 -19.00
CA ASN A 217 -1.97 6.14 -19.10
C ASN A 217 -3.37 5.89 -19.67
N GLU A 218 -3.42 5.33 -20.89
CA GLU A 218 -4.66 5.11 -21.65
C GLU A 218 -5.62 4.16 -20.95
N TYR A 219 -5.09 3.08 -20.36
CA TYR A 219 -5.91 2.10 -19.65
C TYR A 219 -6.59 2.72 -18.41
N PHE A 220 -5.84 3.51 -17.64
CA PHE A 220 -6.39 4.17 -16.47
C PHE A 220 -7.44 5.23 -16.86
N ARG A 221 -7.22 5.99 -17.94
CA ARG A 221 -8.26 6.90 -18.48
C ARG A 221 -9.53 6.16 -18.87
N ALA A 222 -9.40 5.06 -19.62
CA ALA A 222 -10.55 4.26 -20.01
C ALA A 222 -11.32 3.71 -18.81
N ILE A 223 -10.63 3.25 -17.75
CA ILE A 223 -11.27 2.83 -16.50
C ILE A 223 -12.08 3.97 -15.89
N ARG A 224 -11.49 5.17 -15.77
CA ARG A 224 -12.16 6.34 -15.16
C ARG A 224 -13.44 6.73 -15.89
N GLU A 225 -13.41 6.74 -17.22
CA GLU A 225 -14.56 7.07 -18.07
C GLU A 225 -15.63 5.98 -17.97
N ASN A 226 -15.27 4.73 -18.24
CA ASN A 226 -16.19 3.60 -18.23
C ASN A 226 -16.85 3.38 -16.86
N TRP A 227 -16.07 3.53 -15.76
CA TRP A 227 -16.62 3.41 -14.42
C TRP A 227 -17.64 4.51 -14.11
N SER A 228 -17.37 5.74 -14.52
CA SER A 228 -18.29 6.86 -14.35
C SER A 228 -19.60 6.64 -15.13
N ASP A 229 -19.51 6.08 -16.33
CA ASP A 229 -20.69 5.77 -17.15
C ASP A 229 -21.49 4.61 -16.58
N ALA A 230 -20.81 3.56 -16.12
CA ALA A 230 -21.44 2.43 -15.46
C ALA A 230 -22.21 2.85 -14.20
N LEU A 231 -21.64 3.72 -13.37
CA LEU A 231 -22.31 4.27 -12.19
C LEU A 231 -23.56 5.10 -12.55
N ARG A 232 -23.47 5.96 -13.58
CA ARG A 232 -24.61 6.74 -14.04
C ARG A 232 -25.72 5.85 -14.60
N LYS A 233 -25.34 4.78 -15.31
CA LYS A 233 -26.30 3.80 -15.83
C LYS A 233 -27.02 3.08 -14.69
N ALA A 234 -26.24 2.49 -13.76
CA ALA A 234 -26.78 1.79 -12.60
C ALA A 234 -27.72 2.68 -11.77
N TYR A 235 -27.34 3.95 -11.54
CA TYR A 235 -28.19 4.92 -10.83
C TYR A 235 -29.53 5.13 -11.51
N ARG A 236 -29.57 5.26 -12.85
CA ARG A 236 -30.83 5.48 -13.61
C ARG A 236 -31.75 4.26 -13.61
N GLU A 237 -31.18 3.07 -13.45
CA GLU A 237 -31.95 1.81 -13.42
C GLU A 237 -32.59 1.53 -12.06
N LEU A 238 -32.21 2.26 -11.00
CA LEU A 238 -32.86 2.14 -9.70
C LEU A 238 -34.28 2.69 -9.74
N PRO A 239 -35.26 2.02 -9.08
CA PRO A 239 -36.61 2.48 -9.02
C PRO A 239 -36.75 3.84 -8.31
N ALA A 240 -37.70 4.64 -8.73
CA ALA A 240 -38.02 5.88 -8.04
C ALA A 240 -38.54 5.59 -6.60
N PRO A 241 -38.29 6.52 -5.66
CA PRO A 241 -38.80 6.35 -4.29
C PRO A 241 -40.34 6.31 -4.28
N PRO A 242 -40.98 5.34 -3.62
CA PRO A 242 -42.43 5.18 -3.65
C PRO A 242 -43.23 6.35 -3.03
N TRP A 243 -42.56 7.16 -2.21
CA TRP A 243 -43.17 8.36 -1.59
C TRP A 243 -43.06 9.63 -2.46
N MET A 244 -42.51 9.53 -3.69
CA MET A 244 -42.42 10.65 -4.64
C MET A 244 -43.45 10.58 -5.76
N SER A 245 -44.31 9.56 -5.75
CA SER A 245 -45.44 9.35 -6.71
C SER A 245 -46.72 10.04 -6.26
#